data_a8f66129ac5bece00eb52b6c63822308
#
_entry.id   a8f66129ac5bece00eb52b6c63822308
#
_cell.length_a   1.000
_cell.length_b   1.000
_cell.length_c   1.000
_cell.angle_alpha   90.00
_cell.angle_beta   90.00
_cell.angle_gamma   90.00
#
_symmetry.space_group_name_H-M   'P 1'
#
loop_
_entity.id
_entity.type
_entity.pdbx_description
1 polymer ?
#
loop_
_entity_poly.entity_id
_entity_poly.type
_entity_poly.pdbx_seq_one_letter_code
_entity_poly.pdbx_strand_id
1 'polypeptide(L)'
;MYHFFVEPGQVHEDYVEILGGDVNHMKNVLRLQIGEQICIHEESTGKEYRCEIAGYEKDVAHLHIMWVEEANRELPSKIYLFQGLPKGDKMELIIQKAVELGVYEIIPVATKRAVVKLDAKKAEAKQKRWQSIAESAAKQSRRNIIPHIHEVVKFGQAVDYAKNLDITLIPYELAEDMEKTKQIFETIQPGQSIGIFIGPEGGFDPEEIRLATEAGIQPITLGKRILRTETAGFTTIAWLMYQLEN
;
A
#
# COMPACT_ATOMS: atom_id res chain seq x y z
N MET A 1 -15.16 -15.56 -5.75
CA MET A 1 -16.01 -14.36 -5.89
C MET A 1 -15.10 -13.22 -6.32
N TYR A 2 -15.53 -12.41 -7.27
CA TYR A 2 -14.74 -11.26 -7.77
C TYR A 2 -15.01 -10.02 -6.95
N HIS A 3 -14.00 -9.14 -6.83
CA HIS A 3 -14.03 -7.92 -6.03
C HIS A 3 -13.76 -6.70 -6.92
N PHE A 4 -14.58 -5.66 -6.76
CA PHE A 4 -14.45 -4.39 -7.48
C PHE A 4 -14.54 -3.23 -6.49
N PHE A 5 -13.91 -2.12 -6.85
CA PHE A 5 -13.95 -0.88 -6.07
C PHE A 5 -14.84 0.14 -6.77
N VAL A 6 -15.61 0.87 -6.01
CA VAL A 6 -16.49 1.93 -6.51
C VAL A 6 -16.35 3.20 -5.68
N GLU A 7 -16.60 4.33 -6.32
CA GLU A 7 -16.70 5.61 -5.65
C GLU A 7 -18.08 5.79 -4.96
N PRO A 8 -18.20 6.66 -3.95
CA PRO A 8 -19.45 6.85 -3.21
C PRO A 8 -20.68 7.16 -4.09
N GLY A 9 -20.47 7.92 -5.16
CA GLY A 9 -21.54 8.28 -6.10
C GLY A 9 -22.08 7.13 -6.95
N GLN A 10 -21.46 5.95 -6.89
CA GLN A 10 -21.88 4.75 -7.62
C GLN A 10 -22.73 3.80 -6.73
N VAL A 11 -22.82 4.07 -5.43
CA VAL A 11 -23.61 3.29 -4.48
C VAL A 11 -24.90 4.04 -4.18
N HIS A 12 -26.02 3.37 -4.38
CA HIS A 12 -27.38 3.86 -4.14
C HIS A 12 -28.04 3.04 -3.02
N GLU A 13 -29.29 3.29 -2.72
CA GLU A 13 -29.99 2.65 -1.60
C GLU A 13 -30.06 1.12 -1.74
N ASP A 14 -30.39 0.62 -2.93
CA ASP A 14 -30.61 -0.79 -3.21
C ASP A 14 -29.80 -1.35 -4.41
N TYR A 15 -29.01 -0.51 -5.07
CA TYR A 15 -28.19 -0.91 -6.21
C TYR A 15 -26.84 -0.19 -6.26
N VAL A 16 -25.92 -0.76 -7.05
CA VAL A 16 -24.62 -0.18 -7.36
C VAL A 16 -24.44 -0.11 -8.87
N GLU A 17 -23.78 0.94 -9.36
CA GLU A 17 -23.39 1.09 -10.76
C GLU A 17 -21.86 0.97 -10.89
N ILE A 18 -21.38 -0.01 -11.65
CA ILE A 18 -19.99 -0.06 -12.06
C ILE A 18 -19.85 0.64 -13.40
N LEU A 19 -18.83 1.50 -13.53
CA LEU A 19 -18.59 2.33 -14.69
C LEU A 19 -17.21 2.07 -15.32
N GLY A 20 -17.05 2.40 -16.59
CA GLY A 20 -15.77 2.49 -17.27
C GLY A 20 -15.07 1.15 -17.50
N GLY A 21 -13.76 1.10 -17.18
CA GLY A 21 -12.90 -0.04 -17.51
C GLY A 21 -13.29 -1.35 -16.84
N ASP A 22 -13.85 -1.29 -15.62
CA ASP A 22 -14.27 -2.47 -14.88
C ASP A 22 -15.48 -3.16 -15.52
N VAL A 23 -16.36 -2.45 -16.23
CA VAL A 23 -17.45 -3.06 -17.02
C VAL A 23 -16.91 -3.94 -18.14
N ASN A 24 -15.90 -3.45 -18.86
CA ASN A 24 -15.22 -4.25 -19.87
C ASN A 24 -14.52 -5.47 -19.27
N HIS A 25 -13.88 -5.30 -18.12
CA HIS A 25 -13.25 -6.39 -17.38
C HIS A 25 -14.27 -7.47 -17.00
N MET A 26 -15.42 -7.08 -16.45
CA MET A 26 -16.52 -7.97 -16.10
C MET A 26 -17.05 -8.75 -17.30
N LYS A 27 -17.41 -8.05 -18.39
CA LYS A 27 -18.05 -8.65 -19.56
C LYS A 27 -17.11 -9.49 -20.41
N ASN A 28 -15.93 -8.95 -20.73
CA ASN A 28 -15.09 -9.49 -21.80
C ASN A 28 -13.90 -10.29 -21.29
N VAL A 29 -13.38 -10.00 -20.09
CA VAL A 29 -12.27 -10.71 -19.48
C VAL A 29 -12.78 -11.81 -18.56
N LEU A 30 -13.58 -11.47 -17.57
CA LEU A 30 -14.13 -12.40 -16.59
C LEU A 30 -15.37 -13.14 -17.11
N ARG A 31 -16.05 -12.58 -18.12
CA ARG A 31 -17.27 -13.12 -18.74
C ARG A 31 -18.39 -13.39 -17.76
N LEU A 32 -18.56 -12.48 -16.80
CA LEU A 32 -19.59 -12.59 -15.77
C LEU A 32 -20.98 -12.44 -16.38
N GLN A 33 -21.89 -13.29 -15.92
CA GLN A 33 -23.26 -13.37 -16.40
C GLN A 33 -24.23 -12.65 -15.44
N ILE A 34 -25.39 -12.25 -15.96
CA ILE A 34 -26.52 -11.76 -15.15
C ILE A 34 -26.91 -12.85 -14.12
N GLY A 35 -27.14 -12.48 -12.87
CA GLY A 35 -27.43 -13.38 -11.75
C GLY A 35 -26.17 -13.87 -11.01
N GLU A 36 -24.97 -13.60 -11.51
CA GLU A 36 -23.74 -13.92 -10.75
C GLU A 36 -23.49 -12.93 -9.63
N GLN A 37 -22.96 -13.43 -8.52
CA GLN A 37 -22.66 -12.63 -7.34
C GLN A 37 -21.22 -12.15 -7.33
N ILE A 38 -21.06 -10.87 -7.01
CA ILE A 38 -19.78 -10.20 -6.85
C ILE A 38 -19.76 -9.36 -5.57
N CYS A 39 -18.57 -8.96 -5.18
CA CYS A 39 -18.33 -8.12 -4.02
C CYS A 39 -17.89 -6.72 -4.46
N ILE A 40 -18.51 -5.71 -3.89
CA ILE A 40 -18.21 -4.29 -4.15
C ILE A 40 -17.65 -3.67 -2.88
N HIS A 41 -16.52 -2.97 -3.01
CA HIS A 41 -15.91 -2.19 -1.94
C HIS A 41 -16.12 -0.71 -2.21
N GLU A 42 -16.68 0.00 -1.24
CA GLU A 42 -16.79 1.45 -1.25
C GLU A 42 -15.64 2.04 -0.42
N GLU A 43 -14.64 2.63 -1.10
CA GLU A 43 -13.40 3.09 -0.45
C GLU A 43 -13.62 4.09 0.69
N SER A 44 -14.62 4.97 0.56
CA SER A 44 -14.87 6.04 1.54
C SER A 44 -15.45 5.57 2.85
N THR A 45 -16.21 4.48 2.84
CA THR A 45 -16.94 3.96 4.02
C THR A 45 -16.34 2.69 4.58
N GLY A 46 -15.48 2.00 3.80
CA GLY A 46 -14.96 0.67 4.12
C GLY A 46 -16.01 -0.44 4.09
N LYS A 47 -17.23 -0.14 3.61
CA LYS A 47 -18.31 -1.12 3.50
C LYS A 47 -18.07 -2.06 2.32
N GLU A 48 -18.49 -3.29 2.51
CA GLU A 48 -18.52 -4.33 1.49
C GLU A 48 -19.96 -4.69 1.15
N TYR A 49 -20.31 -4.53 -0.12
CA TYR A 49 -21.64 -4.85 -0.62
C TYR A 49 -21.58 -6.18 -1.37
N ARG A 50 -22.43 -7.12 -0.97
CA ARG A 50 -22.67 -8.33 -1.75
C ARG A 50 -23.76 -8.04 -2.76
N CYS A 51 -23.40 -8.09 -4.04
CA CYS A 51 -24.27 -7.71 -5.12
C CYS A 51 -24.47 -8.84 -6.11
N GLU A 52 -25.63 -8.85 -6.75
CA GLU A 52 -25.95 -9.69 -7.89
C GLU A 52 -25.98 -8.82 -9.14
N ILE A 53 -25.44 -9.31 -10.25
CA ILE A 53 -25.45 -8.60 -11.54
C ILE A 53 -26.86 -8.61 -12.11
N ALA A 54 -27.52 -7.45 -12.14
CA ALA A 54 -28.85 -7.26 -12.66
C ALA A 54 -28.85 -7.05 -14.19
N GLY A 55 -27.82 -6.43 -14.73
CA GLY A 55 -27.73 -6.17 -16.17
C GLY A 55 -26.52 -5.37 -16.60
N TYR A 56 -26.36 -5.23 -17.90
CA TYR A 56 -25.31 -4.45 -18.55
C TYR A 56 -25.91 -3.51 -19.60
N GLU A 57 -25.68 -2.22 -19.46
CA GLU A 57 -26.05 -1.21 -20.46
C GLU A 57 -24.78 -0.47 -20.93
N LYS A 58 -24.40 -0.63 -22.23
CA LYS A 58 -23.18 -0.02 -22.81
C LYS A 58 -21.97 -0.17 -21.87
N ASP A 59 -21.58 0.92 -21.20
CA ASP A 59 -20.42 1.05 -20.34
C ASP A 59 -20.81 1.08 -18.84
N VAL A 60 -22.01 0.58 -18.50
CA VAL A 60 -22.51 0.49 -17.12
C VAL A 60 -22.91 -0.95 -16.80
N ALA A 61 -22.53 -1.43 -15.63
CA ALA A 61 -23.07 -2.65 -15.06
C ALA A 61 -23.93 -2.28 -13.85
N HIS A 62 -25.19 -2.71 -13.86
CA HIS A 62 -26.16 -2.52 -12.77
C HIS A 62 -26.14 -3.74 -11.86
N LEU A 63 -26.00 -3.49 -10.59
CA LEU A 63 -25.89 -4.52 -9.56
C LEU A 63 -26.96 -4.29 -8.49
N HIS A 64 -27.69 -5.33 -8.13
CA HIS A 64 -28.61 -5.29 -6.99
C HIS A 64 -27.87 -5.61 -5.68
N ILE A 65 -28.02 -4.79 -4.64
CA ILE A 65 -27.43 -5.03 -3.32
C ILE A 65 -28.25 -6.12 -2.61
N MET A 66 -27.62 -7.23 -2.31
CA MET A 66 -28.24 -8.33 -1.56
C MET A 66 -28.11 -8.12 -0.05
N TRP A 67 -26.91 -7.73 0.43
CA TRP A 67 -26.63 -7.32 1.82
C TRP A 67 -25.31 -6.54 1.92
N VAL A 68 -25.15 -5.87 3.04
CA VAL A 68 -23.94 -5.06 3.35
C VAL A 68 -23.21 -5.70 4.52
N GLU A 69 -21.91 -5.83 4.39
CA GLU A 69 -21.02 -6.30 5.45
C GLU A 69 -20.05 -5.17 5.86
N GLU A 70 -19.84 -5.02 7.15
CA GLU A 70 -18.71 -4.22 7.65
C GLU A 70 -17.48 -5.14 7.74
N ALA A 71 -16.81 -5.34 6.62
CA ALA A 71 -15.61 -6.16 6.58
C ALA A 71 -14.41 -5.30 6.93
N ASN A 72 -13.94 -5.40 8.15
CA ASN A 72 -12.70 -4.75 8.58
C ASN A 72 -11.50 -5.67 8.31
N ARG A 73 -10.89 -5.56 7.11
CA ARG A 73 -9.67 -6.27 6.72
C ARG A 73 -8.44 -5.36 6.72
N GLU A 74 -8.62 -4.12 7.12
CA GLU A 74 -7.52 -3.19 7.22
C GLU A 74 -6.84 -3.29 8.60
N LEU A 75 -5.54 -3.03 8.62
CA LEU A 75 -4.83 -2.91 9.89
C LEU A 75 -5.43 -1.77 10.73
N PRO A 76 -5.43 -1.88 12.05
CA PRO A 76 -5.94 -0.82 12.93
C PRO A 76 -5.07 0.44 12.93
N SER A 77 -3.97 0.44 12.16
CA SER A 77 -2.99 1.51 12.03
C SER A 77 -2.64 1.75 10.57
N LYS A 78 -2.25 2.97 10.24
CA LYS A 78 -1.84 3.34 8.88
C LYS A 78 -0.33 3.19 8.71
N ILE A 79 0.10 2.26 7.87
CA ILE A 79 1.51 2.04 7.54
C ILE A 79 1.88 2.75 6.25
N TYR A 80 2.88 3.63 6.31
CA TYR A 80 3.44 4.41 5.20
C TYR A 80 4.81 3.85 4.83
N LEU A 81 4.95 3.33 3.61
CA LEU A 81 6.21 2.77 3.13
C LEU A 81 6.97 3.80 2.27
N PHE A 82 8.04 4.38 2.80
CA PHE A 82 9.00 5.21 2.07
C PHE A 82 10.05 4.31 1.43
N GLN A 83 9.84 3.96 0.16
CA GLN A 83 10.67 2.98 -0.54
C GLN A 83 11.70 3.65 -1.45
N GLY A 84 12.98 3.51 -1.14
CA GLY A 84 14.07 3.90 -2.03
C GLY A 84 13.97 3.17 -3.36
N LEU A 85 14.09 3.91 -4.49
CA LEU A 85 13.91 3.37 -5.84
C LEU A 85 14.86 2.19 -6.11
N PRO A 86 14.36 0.95 -6.22
CA PRO A 86 15.17 -0.23 -6.50
C PRO A 86 15.44 -0.36 -7.99
N LYS A 87 16.39 -1.24 -8.36
CA LYS A 87 16.69 -1.57 -9.75
C LYS A 87 15.63 -2.49 -10.37
N GLY A 88 15.45 -2.40 -11.68
CA GLY A 88 14.58 -3.29 -12.46
C GLY A 88 13.12 -3.17 -12.06
N ASP A 89 12.45 -4.32 -12.02
CA ASP A 89 11.01 -4.43 -11.74
C ASP A 89 10.68 -4.74 -10.26
N LYS A 90 11.70 -4.65 -9.38
CA LYS A 90 11.52 -4.94 -7.96
C LYS A 90 10.48 -4.06 -7.27
N MET A 91 10.32 -2.80 -7.72
CA MET A 91 9.30 -1.90 -7.18
C MET A 91 7.89 -2.49 -7.36
N GLU A 92 7.63 -3.17 -8.46
CA GLU A 92 6.34 -3.81 -8.74
C GLU A 92 6.05 -4.95 -7.74
N LEU A 93 7.05 -5.78 -7.46
CA LEU A 93 6.96 -6.82 -6.43
C LEU A 93 6.79 -6.22 -5.03
N ILE A 94 7.53 -5.15 -4.72
CA ILE A 94 7.44 -4.46 -3.42
C ILE A 94 6.03 -3.94 -3.21
N ILE A 95 5.46 -3.25 -4.20
CA ILE A 95 4.10 -2.72 -4.13
C ILE A 95 3.10 -3.85 -3.92
N GLN A 96 3.15 -4.89 -4.77
CA GLN A 96 2.25 -6.02 -4.66
C GLN A 96 2.25 -6.61 -3.23
N LYS A 97 3.42 -6.92 -2.69
CA LYS A 97 3.53 -7.57 -1.38
C LYS A 97 3.27 -6.63 -0.21
N ALA A 98 3.63 -5.35 -0.32
CA ALA A 98 3.30 -4.36 0.70
C ALA A 98 1.78 -4.15 0.80
N VAL A 99 1.07 -4.14 -0.35
CA VAL A 99 -0.39 -4.07 -0.39
C VAL A 99 -1.01 -5.31 0.27
N GLU A 100 -0.55 -6.52 -0.06
CA GLU A 100 -1.01 -7.76 0.57
C GLU A 100 -0.82 -7.76 2.10
N LEU A 101 0.25 -7.11 2.59
CA LEU A 101 0.59 -6.99 4.02
C LEU A 101 -0.07 -5.80 4.74
N GLY A 102 -0.96 -5.06 4.09
CA GLY A 102 -1.75 -4.03 4.75
C GLY A 102 -1.17 -2.60 4.71
N VAL A 103 -0.15 -2.30 3.87
CA VAL A 103 0.35 -0.92 3.74
C VAL A 103 -0.78 0.04 3.35
N TYR A 104 -0.78 1.24 3.94
CA TYR A 104 -1.78 2.28 3.65
C TYR A 104 -1.39 3.16 2.47
N GLU A 105 -0.13 3.60 2.41
CA GLU A 105 0.42 4.39 1.30
C GLU A 105 1.86 3.98 1.00
N ILE A 106 2.29 4.14 -0.26
CA ILE A 106 3.67 3.90 -0.69
C ILE A 106 4.22 5.17 -1.31
N ILE A 107 5.34 5.63 -0.78
CA ILE A 107 6.06 6.82 -1.19
C ILE A 107 7.39 6.42 -1.83
N PRO A 108 7.52 6.43 -3.17
CA PRO A 108 8.78 6.16 -3.84
C PRO A 108 9.78 7.28 -3.57
N VAL A 109 10.99 6.94 -3.12
CA VAL A 109 12.00 7.92 -2.69
C VAL A 109 13.25 7.84 -3.58
N ALA A 110 13.63 8.97 -4.18
CA ALA A 110 14.91 9.14 -4.85
C ALA A 110 16.00 9.39 -3.81
N THR A 111 16.73 8.33 -3.45
CA THR A 111 17.85 8.37 -2.50
C THR A 111 19.18 8.60 -3.21
N LYS A 112 20.21 9.01 -2.47
CA LYS A 112 21.53 9.33 -3.01
C LYS A 112 22.21 8.11 -3.66
N ARG A 113 22.01 6.91 -3.09
CA ARG A 113 22.57 5.66 -3.59
C ARG A 113 21.66 4.88 -4.54
N ALA A 114 20.48 5.42 -4.88
CA ALA A 114 19.64 4.84 -5.92
C ALA A 114 20.31 4.97 -7.28
N VAL A 115 20.46 3.84 -7.97
CA VAL A 115 21.01 3.79 -9.34
C VAL A 115 19.97 4.28 -10.35
N VAL A 116 18.70 4.06 -10.06
CA VAL A 116 17.59 4.47 -10.92
C VAL A 116 17.37 5.97 -10.78
N LYS A 117 17.50 6.68 -11.92
CA LYS A 117 17.17 8.10 -12.03
C LYS A 117 16.01 8.24 -13.00
N LEU A 118 14.91 8.81 -12.55
CA LEU A 118 13.72 9.05 -13.35
C LEU A 118 13.62 10.54 -13.67
N ASP A 119 13.44 10.87 -14.96
CA ASP A 119 12.94 12.18 -15.35
C ASP A 119 11.43 12.28 -15.03
N ALA A 120 10.87 13.50 -15.04
CA ALA A 120 9.48 13.74 -14.66
C ALA A 120 8.48 12.88 -15.46
N LYS A 121 8.68 12.75 -16.79
CA LYS A 121 7.79 11.96 -17.65
C LYS A 121 7.83 10.47 -17.33
N LYS A 122 9.03 9.93 -17.10
CA LYS A 122 9.19 8.52 -16.70
C LYS A 122 8.65 8.26 -15.30
N ALA A 123 8.85 9.21 -14.36
CA ALA A 123 8.31 9.10 -13.01
C ALA A 123 6.77 9.03 -13.02
N GLU A 124 6.11 9.91 -13.76
CA GLU A 124 4.65 9.89 -13.93
C GLU A 124 4.15 8.58 -14.56
N ALA A 125 4.79 8.11 -15.63
CA ALA A 125 4.41 6.85 -16.26
C ALA A 125 4.59 5.64 -15.33
N LYS A 126 5.65 5.62 -14.54
CA LYS A 126 5.90 4.58 -13.52
C LYS A 126 4.86 4.65 -12.40
N GLN A 127 4.56 5.84 -11.89
CA GLN A 127 3.56 6.04 -10.82
C GLN A 127 2.18 5.49 -11.27
N LYS A 128 1.71 5.81 -12.47
CA LYS A 128 0.46 5.27 -13.01
C LYS A 128 0.46 3.73 -13.08
N ARG A 129 1.57 3.15 -13.56
CA ARG A 129 1.73 1.69 -13.59
C ARG A 129 1.73 1.07 -12.19
N TRP A 130 2.43 1.68 -11.26
CA TRP A 130 2.50 1.23 -9.86
C TRP A 130 1.15 1.31 -9.16
N GLN A 131 0.37 2.37 -9.43
CA GLN A 131 -1.00 2.49 -8.91
C GLN A 131 -1.90 1.36 -9.42
N SER A 132 -1.81 1.00 -10.70
CA SER A 132 -2.56 -0.15 -11.26
C SER A 132 -2.16 -1.49 -10.63
N ILE A 133 -0.88 -1.65 -10.24
CA ILE A 133 -0.42 -2.85 -9.51
C ILE A 133 -0.99 -2.87 -8.09
N ALA A 134 -1.00 -1.73 -7.41
CA ALA A 134 -1.60 -1.62 -6.07
C ALA A 134 -3.09 -1.96 -6.10
N GLU A 135 -3.84 -1.46 -7.09
CA GLU A 135 -5.25 -1.78 -7.31
C GLU A 135 -5.45 -3.29 -7.52
N SER A 136 -4.67 -3.90 -8.41
CA SER A 136 -4.76 -5.35 -8.68
C SER A 136 -4.46 -6.19 -7.44
N ALA A 137 -3.46 -5.78 -6.65
CA ALA A 137 -3.09 -6.45 -5.42
C ALA A 137 -4.17 -6.29 -4.33
N ALA A 138 -4.77 -5.10 -4.19
CA ALA A 138 -5.86 -4.85 -3.26
C ALA A 138 -7.10 -5.70 -3.59
N LYS A 139 -7.48 -5.78 -4.87
CA LYS A 139 -8.56 -6.67 -5.34
C LYS A 139 -8.27 -8.14 -5.00
N GLN A 140 -7.05 -8.62 -5.24
CA GLN A 140 -6.65 -10.00 -4.98
C GLN A 140 -6.60 -10.32 -3.49
N SER A 141 -6.07 -9.42 -2.65
CA SER A 141 -5.97 -9.61 -1.19
C SER A 141 -7.26 -9.25 -0.45
N ARG A 142 -8.31 -8.86 -1.17
CA ARG A 142 -9.63 -8.49 -0.64
C ARG A 142 -9.58 -7.33 0.35
N ARG A 143 -8.69 -6.39 0.13
CA ARG A 143 -8.61 -5.17 0.95
C ARG A 143 -9.83 -4.29 0.73
N ASN A 144 -10.13 -3.45 1.70
CA ASN A 144 -11.23 -2.48 1.62
C ASN A 144 -10.79 -1.16 0.99
N ILE A 145 -9.49 -0.89 0.95
CA ILE A 145 -8.90 0.30 0.34
C ILE A 145 -7.87 -0.07 -0.73
N ILE A 146 -7.67 0.83 -1.69
CA ILE A 146 -6.56 0.77 -2.65
C ILE A 146 -5.46 1.70 -2.11
N PRO A 147 -4.28 1.17 -1.71
CA PRO A 147 -3.18 2.01 -1.26
C PRO A 147 -2.76 3.03 -2.32
N HIS A 148 -2.60 4.28 -1.91
CA HIS A 148 -2.13 5.33 -2.80
C HIS A 148 -0.62 5.22 -3.05
N ILE A 149 -0.23 5.29 -4.32
CA ILE A 149 1.17 5.37 -4.73
C ILE A 149 1.49 6.83 -5.05
N HIS A 150 2.33 7.44 -4.23
CA HIS A 150 2.75 8.83 -4.40
C HIS A 150 3.65 9.05 -5.63
N GLU A 151 3.80 10.30 -6.01
CA GLU A 151 4.87 10.70 -6.91
C GLU A 151 6.24 10.42 -6.27
N VAL A 152 7.27 10.30 -7.13
CA VAL A 152 8.64 10.12 -6.65
C VAL A 152 9.13 11.40 -5.97
N VAL A 153 9.47 11.31 -4.69
CA VAL A 153 9.97 12.44 -3.91
C VAL A 153 11.47 12.29 -3.61
N LYS A 154 12.15 13.41 -3.31
CA LYS A 154 13.51 13.39 -2.79
C LYS A 154 13.53 12.96 -1.32
N PHE A 155 14.66 12.42 -0.86
CA PHE A 155 14.80 11.94 0.51
C PHE A 155 14.43 12.98 1.57
N GLY A 156 14.87 14.22 1.43
CA GLY A 156 14.50 15.31 2.36
C GLY A 156 12.99 15.58 2.42
N GLN A 157 12.31 15.53 1.27
CA GLN A 157 10.84 15.70 1.23
C GLN A 157 10.13 14.52 1.90
N ALA A 158 10.65 13.30 1.74
CA ALA A 158 10.14 12.11 2.44
C ALA A 158 10.30 12.24 3.96
N VAL A 159 11.45 12.75 4.43
CA VAL A 159 11.69 13.05 5.86
C VAL A 159 10.72 14.11 6.37
N ASP A 160 10.49 15.18 5.60
CA ASP A 160 9.53 16.23 6.00
C ASP A 160 8.09 15.70 6.07
N TYR A 161 7.69 14.84 5.14
CA TYR A 161 6.40 14.15 5.20
C TYR A 161 6.27 13.31 6.48
N ALA A 162 7.31 12.55 6.80
CA ALA A 162 7.34 11.62 7.94
C ALA A 162 7.25 12.31 9.31
N LYS A 163 7.57 13.60 9.42
CA LYS A 163 7.40 14.39 10.66
C LYS A 163 5.95 14.48 11.14
N ASN A 164 4.98 14.25 10.24
CA ASN A 164 3.56 14.24 10.59
C ASN A 164 3.04 12.88 11.03
N LEU A 165 3.89 11.84 11.06
CA LEU A 165 3.54 10.50 11.49
C LEU A 165 3.90 10.30 12.97
N ASP A 166 3.14 9.45 13.67
CA ASP A 166 3.34 9.21 15.10
C ASP A 166 4.66 8.49 15.39
N ILE A 167 5.01 7.50 14.57
CA ILE A 167 6.24 6.72 14.69
C ILE A 167 6.85 6.52 13.30
N THR A 168 8.17 6.67 13.22
CA THR A 168 8.88 6.43 11.96
C THR A 168 10.15 5.61 12.19
N LEU A 169 10.31 4.56 11.41
CA LEU A 169 11.36 3.55 11.52
C LEU A 169 12.25 3.54 10.26
N ILE A 170 13.53 3.32 10.47
CA ILE A 170 14.49 3.14 9.38
C ILE A 170 15.39 1.93 9.66
N PRO A 171 15.13 0.76 9.03
CA PRO A 171 16.07 -0.35 9.07
C PRO A 171 17.45 0.07 8.55
N TYR A 172 18.45 -0.08 9.39
CA TYR A 172 19.81 0.33 9.08
C TYR A 172 20.81 -0.76 9.48
N GLU A 173 21.73 -1.09 8.58
CA GLU A 173 22.68 -2.21 8.74
C GLU A 173 23.65 -2.05 9.90
N LEU A 174 23.94 -0.81 10.33
CA LEU A 174 24.79 -0.52 11.49
C LEU A 174 24.00 -0.38 12.80
N ALA A 175 22.70 -0.59 12.79
CA ALA A 175 21.90 -0.71 14.01
C ALA A 175 21.98 -2.16 14.51
N GLU A 176 22.71 -2.41 15.59
CA GLU A 176 22.98 -3.77 16.08
C GLU A 176 22.09 -4.19 17.26
N ASP A 177 21.44 -3.25 17.91
CA ASP A 177 20.68 -3.49 19.13
C ASP A 177 19.25 -3.99 18.83
N MET A 178 19.10 -5.32 18.86
CA MET A 178 17.81 -5.98 18.68
C MET A 178 16.86 -5.72 19.86
N GLU A 179 17.38 -5.56 21.06
CA GLU A 179 16.56 -5.30 22.24
C GLU A 179 15.92 -3.91 22.15
N LYS A 180 16.68 -2.92 21.72
CA LYS A 180 16.15 -1.59 21.42
C LYS A 180 15.07 -1.64 20.33
N THR A 181 15.28 -2.45 19.28
CA THR A 181 14.27 -2.64 18.23
C THR A 181 12.97 -3.20 18.81
N LYS A 182 13.04 -4.23 19.65
CA LYS A 182 11.86 -4.79 20.34
C LYS A 182 11.13 -3.74 21.19
N GLN A 183 11.88 -3.00 22.02
CA GLN A 183 11.31 -1.93 22.84
C GLN A 183 10.56 -0.89 21.99
N ILE A 184 11.11 -0.49 20.83
CA ILE A 184 10.42 0.41 19.91
C ILE A 184 9.10 -0.21 19.44
N PHE A 185 9.12 -1.47 19.00
CA PHE A 185 7.90 -2.15 18.54
C PHE A 185 6.85 -2.29 19.65
N GLU A 186 7.25 -2.52 20.89
CA GLU A 186 6.36 -2.59 22.05
C GLU A 186 5.65 -1.26 22.36
N THR A 187 6.19 -0.12 21.91
CA THR A 187 5.53 1.20 22.05
C THR A 187 4.46 1.46 21.01
N ILE A 188 4.41 0.66 19.93
CA ILE A 188 3.46 0.84 18.84
C ILE A 188 2.07 0.40 19.27
N GLN A 189 1.11 1.30 19.11
CA GLN A 189 -0.28 1.07 19.49
C GLN A 189 -1.22 1.15 18.28
N PRO A 190 -2.33 0.41 18.29
CA PRO A 190 -3.39 0.56 17.30
C PRO A 190 -3.86 2.02 17.18
N GLY A 191 -4.16 2.47 15.96
CA GLY A 191 -4.59 3.82 15.65
C GLY A 191 -3.46 4.78 15.25
N GLN A 192 -2.20 4.42 15.49
CA GLN A 192 -1.06 5.26 15.12
C GLN A 192 -0.76 5.21 13.61
N SER A 193 -0.18 6.29 13.10
CA SER A 193 0.42 6.38 11.77
C SER A 193 1.91 6.01 11.86
N ILE A 194 2.34 5.01 11.05
CA ILE A 194 3.67 4.42 11.15
C ILE A 194 4.40 4.54 9.83
N GLY A 195 5.54 5.23 9.80
CA GLY A 195 6.40 5.35 8.64
C GLY A 195 7.53 4.30 8.67
N ILE A 196 7.86 3.73 7.51
CA ILE A 196 8.98 2.80 7.34
C ILE A 196 9.83 3.28 6.18
N PHE A 197 11.11 3.58 6.41
CA PHE A 197 12.07 3.94 5.37
C PHE A 197 12.89 2.73 4.95
N ILE A 198 12.78 2.30 3.70
CA ILE A 198 13.56 1.19 3.15
C ILE A 198 14.50 1.72 2.06
N GLY A 199 15.80 1.47 2.21
CA GLY A 199 16.81 1.87 1.23
C GLY A 199 16.75 1.06 -0.06
N PRO A 200 17.33 1.56 -1.17
CA PRO A 200 17.59 0.75 -2.37
C PRO A 200 18.69 -0.30 -2.09
N GLU A 201 19.13 -1.04 -3.09
CA GLU A 201 20.17 -2.07 -2.94
C GLU A 201 21.50 -1.55 -2.36
N GLY A 202 21.80 -0.27 -2.57
CA GLY A 202 22.99 0.40 -2.01
C GLY A 202 22.81 0.92 -0.59
N GLY A 203 21.64 0.69 0.03
CA GLY A 203 21.29 1.25 1.32
C GLY A 203 21.16 2.77 1.31
N PHE A 204 21.14 3.37 2.49
CA PHE A 204 21.15 4.83 2.66
C PHE A 204 22.59 5.38 2.75
N ASP A 205 22.76 6.60 2.30
CA ASP A 205 24.00 7.34 2.54
C ASP A 205 24.07 7.77 4.01
N PRO A 206 25.27 7.85 4.64
CA PRO A 206 25.39 8.30 6.03
C PRO A 206 24.75 9.66 6.31
N GLU A 207 24.78 10.59 5.35
CA GLU A 207 24.11 11.89 5.48
C GLU A 207 22.59 11.76 5.49
N GLU A 208 22.02 10.80 4.73
CA GLU A 208 20.59 10.51 4.76
C GLU A 208 20.18 9.93 6.12
N ILE A 209 20.98 9.04 6.69
CA ILE A 209 20.72 8.48 8.03
C ILE A 209 20.83 9.58 9.10
N ARG A 210 21.83 10.47 9.01
CA ARG A 210 21.97 11.60 9.92
C ARG A 210 20.71 12.51 9.88
N LEU A 211 20.30 12.90 8.67
CA LEU A 211 19.11 13.73 8.47
C LEU A 211 17.84 13.05 9.03
N ALA A 212 17.67 11.76 8.77
CA ALA A 212 16.55 10.98 9.28
C ALA A 212 16.55 10.95 10.82
N THR A 213 17.69 10.67 11.44
CA THR A 213 17.82 10.59 12.91
C THR A 213 17.58 11.94 13.58
N GLU A 214 18.11 13.02 13.00
CA GLU A 214 17.88 14.39 13.48
C GLU A 214 16.39 14.81 13.39
N ALA A 215 15.66 14.22 12.44
CA ALA A 215 14.22 14.42 12.31
C ALA A 215 13.36 13.51 13.24
N GLY A 216 14.01 12.67 14.05
CA GLY A 216 13.30 11.75 14.98
C GLY A 216 12.97 10.37 14.41
N ILE A 217 13.40 10.06 13.18
CA ILE A 217 13.24 8.72 12.60
C ILE A 217 14.15 7.75 13.34
N GLN A 218 13.60 6.64 13.83
CA GLN A 218 14.28 5.72 14.71
C GLN A 218 14.99 4.62 13.93
N PRO A 219 16.33 4.50 14.01
CA PRO A 219 17.07 3.38 13.45
C PRO A 219 16.71 2.08 14.18
N ILE A 220 16.41 1.04 13.39
CA ILE A 220 16.12 -0.31 13.88
C ILE A 220 17.00 -1.34 13.17
N THR A 221 17.18 -2.51 13.79
CA THR A 221 17.82 -3.66 13.14
C THR A 221 16.81 -4.74 12.76
N LEU A 222 17.02 -5.39 11.63
CA LEU A 222 16.26 -6.56 11.18
C LEU A 222 17.03 -7.88 11.43
N GLY A 223 18.01 -7.85 12.33
CA GLY A 223 18.84 -8.99 12.69
C GLY A 223 20.22 -8.98 12.02
N LYS A 224 20.99 -10.05 12.25
CA LYS A 224 22.41 -10.14 11.88
C LYS A 224 22.67 -10.31 10.37
N ARG A 225 21.67 -10.55 9.56
CA ARG A 225 21.80 -10.77 8.12
C ARG A 225 21.43 -9.52 7.36
N ILE A 226 22.19 -9.22 6.28
CA ILE A 226 21.82 -8.18 5.34
C ILE A 226 20.63 -8.69 4.51
N LEU A 227 19.51 -8.00 4.58
CA LEU A 227 18.32 -8.29 3.80
C LEU A 227 18.33 -7.50 2.49
N ARG A 228 17.79 -8.06 1.45
CA ARG A 228 17.50 -7.32 0.21
C ARG A 228 16.43 -6.27 0.48
N THR A 229 16.42 -5.20 -0.34
CA THR A 229 15.48 -4.08 -0.18
C THR A 229 14.02 -4.54 -0.08
N GLU A 230 13.60 -5.46 -0.95
CA GLU A 230 12.27 -6.05 -0.93
C GLU A 230 12.02 -6.84 0.36
N THR A 231 12.97 -7.66 0.79
CA THR A 231 12.86 -8.48 2.01
C THR A 231 12.80 -7.63 3.27
N ALA A 232 13.60 -6.55 3.35
CA ALA A 232 13.59 -5.64 4.50
C ALA A 232 12.22 -4.98 4.66
N GLY A 233 11.61 -4.49 3.57
CA GLY A 233 10.25 -3.93 3.59
C GLY A 233 9.21 -4.93 4.07
N PHE A 234 9.20 -6.12 3.48
CA PHE A 234 8.23 -7.17 3.84
C PHE A 234 8.36 -7.60 5.30
N THR A 235 9.61 -7.79 5.77
CA THR A 235 9.87 -8.17 7.16
C THR A 235 9.36 -7.13 8.13
N THR A 236 9.63 -5.84 7.88
CA THR A 236 9.22 -4.76 8.77
C THR A 236 7.70 -4.63 8.80
N ILE A 237 7.03 -4.68 7.64
CA ILE A 237 5.56 -4.62 7.58
C ILE A 237 4.94 -5.83 8.27
N ALA A 238 5.47 -7.04 8.04
CA ALA A 238 4.95 -8.25 8.68
C ALA A 238 5.11 -8.23 10.22
N TRP A 239 6.18 -7.65 10.75
CA TRP A 239 6.34 -7.46 12.20
C TRP A 239 5.32 -6.47 12.75
N LEU A 240 5.06 -5.37 12.02
CA LEU A 240 4.01 -4.42 12.41
C LEU A 240 2.61 -5.05 12.34
N MET A 241 2.32 -5.77 11.27
CA MET A 241 1.07 -6.52 11.13
C MET A 241 0.86 -7.46 12.33
N TYR A 242 1.87 -8.27 12.67
CA TYR A 242 1.80 -9.18 13.82
C TYR A 242 1.59 -8.43 15.14
N GLN A 243 2.25 -7.30 15.35
CA GLN A 243 2.14 -6.49 16.56
C GLN A 243 0.75 -5.82 16.68
N LEU A 244 0.16 -5.41 15.57
CA LEU A 244 -1.08 -4.61 15.55
C LEU A 244 -2.36 -5.48 15.54
N GLU A 245 -2.27 -6.73 15.09
CA GLU A 245 -3.42 -7.65 15.01
C GLU A 245 -3.53 -8.59 16.24
N ASN A 246 -2.57 -8.52 17.18
CA ASN A 246 -2.58 -9.24 18.43
C ASN A 246 -2.75 -8.26 19.60
#